data_3cba99240c9da88ddc17658620bef276
#
_entry.id   3cba99240c9da88ddc17658620bef276
#
_cell.length_a   1.000
_cell.length_b   1.000
_cell.length_c   1.000
_cell.angle_alpha   90.00
_cell.angle_beta   90.00
_cell.angle_gamma   90.00
#
_symmetry.space_group_name_H-M   'P 1'
#
loop_
_entity.id
_entity.type
_entity.pdbx_description
1 polymer ?
#
loop_
_entity_poly.entity_id
_entity_poly.type
_entity_poly.pdbx_seq_one_letter_code
_entity_poly.pdbx_strand_id
1 'polypeptide(L)'
;MRNDMNRRDLLKLAGMGVAVFVSGTALSAGEVRRRETESFYFVQLSDTHWGFNGPNINPDSQGTLKKAVAAVNALDKQPEFVVFTGDLTQTTDDRKVRRDRMAEFRDIVSQLKVRTVRFMPGEHDASLDRGEAYQEFFGDLHYTFDHKGIHFVVLDNVSDPTASVGEQQLHWLQADLKAIKNDSRIVVLTHRPLFDLAPDWDWATRDGAAVIDTLMQHRNVTVLYGHIHQEHHHMTGHIAHHAAKSTMWALPEPGSVPKKAQIPWNPAEPYKGLGFRNVEAEVARATYKIEEFPVGKAQ
;
A
#
# COMPACT_ATOMS: atom_id res chain seq x y z
N MET A 1 3.90 -22.09 -28.73
CA MET A 1 3.71 -23.07 -27.64
C MET A 1 3.21 -22.29 -26.43
N ARG A 2 1.97 -22.55 -26.02
CA ARG A 2 1.44 -22.00 -24.77
C ARG A 2 2.13 -22.76 -23.63
N ASN A 3 2.97 -22.07 -22.88
CA ASN A 3 3.39 -22.56 -21.56
C ASN A 3 2.26 -22.22 -20.57
N ASP A 4 1.30 -23.12 -20.47
CA ASP A 4 0.31 -23.06 -19.39
C ASP A 4 1.02 -23.49 -18.11
N MET A 5 1.29 -22.50 -17.27
CA MET A 5 1.79 -22.75 -15.92
C MET A 5 0.73 -23.56 -15.15
N ASN A 6 1.06 -24.77 -14.73
CA ASN A 6 0.09 -25.64 -14.08
C ASN A 6 -0.12 -25.24 -12.60
N ARG A 7 -1.25 -25.69 -12.02
CA ARG A 7 -1.61 -25.40 -10.61
C ARG A 7 -0.53 -25.82 -9.59
N ARG A 8 0.33 -26.78 -9.92
CA ARG A 8 1.41 -27.22 -9.03
C ARG A 8 2.59 -26.26 -8.99
N ASP A 9 2.86 -25.55 -10.08
CA ASP A 9 3.94 -24.55 -10.13
C ASP A 9 3.52 -23.27 -9.38
N LEU A 10 2.22 -22.92 -9.42
CA LEU A 10 1.64 -21.85 -8.62
C LEU A 10 1.75 -22.12 -7.10
N LEU A 11 1.48 -23.38 -6.69
CA LEU A 11 1.54 -23.77 -5.27
C LEU A 11 2.98 -23.84 -4.70
N LYS A 12 3.99 -24.05 -5.53
CA LYS A 12 5.40 -24.01 -5.10
C LYS A 12 5.89 -22.59 -4.85
N LEU A 13 5.32 -21.60 -5.55
CA LEU A 13 5.60 -20.18 -5.35
C LEU A 13 4.90 -19.61 -4.10
N ALA A 14 3.72 -20.12 -3.75
CA ALA A 14 2.98 -19.70 -2.57
C ALA A 14 3.71 -19.99 -1.23
N GLY A 15 4.61 -20.97 -1.20
CA GLY A 15 5.41 -21.32 -0.01
C GLY A 15 6.52 -20.32 0.34
N MET A 16 6.83 -19.38 -0.55
CA MET A 16 7.91 -18.38 -0.37
C MET A 16 7.38 -16.93 -0.21
N GLY A 17 6.08 -16.74 0.00
CA GLY A 17 5.50 -15.39 0.15
C GLY A 17 5.54 -14.54 -1.13
N VAL A 18 5.63 -15.17 -2.31
CA VAL A 18 5.65 -14.48 -3.60
C VAL A 18 4.32 -14.68 -4.32
N ALA A 19 3.55 -13.61 -4.51
CA ALA A 19 2.35 -13.61 -5.34
C ALA A 19 2.65 -13.03 -6.73
N VAL A 20 2.36 -13.78 -7.79
CA VAL A 20 2.54 -13.35 -9.19
C VAL A 20 1.18 -13.26 -9.87
N PHE A 21 0.79 -12.06 -10.30
CA PHE A 21 -0.47 -11.79 -10.99
C PHE A 21 -0.22 -11.41 -12.45
N VAL A 22 -0.93 -12.04 -13.37
CA VAL A 22 -0.74 -11.86 -14.81
C VAL A 22 -1.96 -11.18 -15.41
N SER A 23 -1.76 -9.99 -15.98
CA SER A 23 -2.69 -9.38 -16.93
C SER A 23 -1.89 -8.96 -18.17
N GLY A 24 -2.22 -9.42 -19.36
CA GLY A 24 -1.49 -8.94 -20.51
C GLY A 24 -1.67 -9.62 -21.85
N THR A 25 -1.41 -8.86 -22.89
CA THR A 25 -1.27 -9.25 -24.29
C THR A 25 0.15 -9.72 -24.62
N ALA A 26 0.30 -10.70 -25.50
CA ALA A 26 1.61 -11.21 -25.95
C ALA A 26 2.43 -10.12 -26.67
N LEU A 27 3.68 -9.94 -26.27
CA LEU A 27 4.64 -9.01 -26.87
C LEU A 27 5.59 -9.72 -27.82
N SER A 28 6.17 -9.01 -28.78
CA SER A 28 7.24 -9.53 -29.63
C SER A 28 8.55 -9.72 -28.83
N ALA A 29 9.43 -10.62 -29.28
CA ALA A 29 10.70 -10.93 -28.59
C ALA A 29 11.63 -9.69 -28.48
N GLY A 30 11.56 -8.77 -29.41
CA GLY A 30 12.33 -7.51 -29.40
C GLY A 30 11.79 -6.51 -28.38
N GLU A 31 10.47 -6.43 -28.23
CA GLU A 31 9.80 -5.60 -27.21
C GLU A 31 9.98 -6.18 -25.82
N VAL A 32 9.96 -7.51 -25.66
CA VAL A 32 10.26 -8.21 -24.41
C VAL A 32 11.67 -7.84 -23.94
N ARG A 33 12.68 -7.95 -24.81
CA ARG A 33 14.08 -7.65 -24.47
C ARG A 33 14.33 -6.18 -24.12
N ARG A 34 13.65 -5.25 -24.79
CA ARG A 34 13.73 -3.81 -24.48
C ARG A 34 13.05 -3.47 -23.14
N ARG A 35 11.94 -4.16 -22.81
CA ARG A 35 11.18 -3.94 -21.57
C ARG A 35 11.79 -4.64 -20.37
N GLU A 36 12.50 -5.76 -20.55
CA GLU A 36 13.26 -6.41 -19.46
C GLU A 36 14.35 -5.50 -18.88
N THR A 37 14.90 -4.58 -19.69
CA THR A 37 15.88 -3.57 -19.22
C THR A 37 15.22 -2.42 -18.45
N GLU A 38 13.91 -2.31 -18.45
CA GLU A 38 13.14 -1.23 -17.82
C GLU A 38 12.45 -1.66 -16.50
N SER A 39 12.56 -2.95 -16.10
CA SER A 39 12.00 -3.43 -14.84
C SER A 39 12.57 -2.68 -13.64
N PHE A 40 11.71 -2.33 -12.71
CA PHE A 40 12.07 -1.63 -11.47
C PHE A 40 11.25 -2.15 -10.31
N TYR A 41 11.69 -1.84 -9.10
CA TYR A 41 10.88 -2.09 -7.93
C TYR A 41 10.82 -0.85 -7.03
N PHE A 42 9.77 -0.80 -6.27
CA PHE A 42 9.56 0.17 -5.20
C PHE A 42 9.17 -0.56 -3.91
N VAL A 43 9.33 0.12 -2.78
CA VAL A 43 8.94 -0.40 -1.48
C VAL A 43 7.62 0.22 -1.06
N GLN A 44 6.69 -0.60 -0.57
CA GLN A 44 5.49 -0.18 0.12
C GLN A 44 5.62 -0.43 1.62
N LEU A 45 5.48 0.64 2.40
CA LEU A 45 5.26 0.59 3.84
C LEU A 45 3.85 1.09 4.15
N SER A 46 3.23 0.60 5.21
CA SER A 46 1.89 0.99 5.61
C SER A 46 1.72 0.95 7.12
N ASP A 47 0.77 1.72 7.62
CA ASP A 47 0.26 1.60 8.98
C ASP A 47 1.37 1.63 10.02
N THR A 48 2.20 2.67 9.96
CA THR A 48 3.35 2.84 10.85
C THR A 48 2.96 3.39 12.21
N HIS A 49 1.83 4.08 12.31
CA HIS A 49 1.23 4.61 13.55
C HIS A 49 2.26 5.23 14.50
N TRP A 50 3.17 6.05 13.99
CA TRP A 50 4.17 6.71 14.83
C TRP A 50 3.50 7.50 15.96
N GLY A 51 3.99 7.31 17.17
CA GLY A 51 3.39 7.87 18.37
C GLY A 51 2.38 6.95 19.06
N PHE A 52 2.14 5.73 18.55
CA PHE A 52 1.42 4.69 19.28
C PHE A 52 2.18 4.29 20.55
N ASN A 53 1.45 4.11 21.65
CA ASN A 53 1.99 3.65 22.92
C ASN A 53 1.06 2.60 23.54
N GLY A 54 1.36 1.33 23.30
CA GLY A 54 0.60 0.20 23.82
C GLY A 54 1.51 -1.01 24.02
N PRO A 55 2.23 -1.09 25.15
CA PRO A 55 3.28 -2.10 25.35
C PRO A 55 2.78 -3.54 25.29
N ASN A 56 1.49 -3.80 25.57
CA ASN A 56 0.87 -5.11 25.43
C ASN A 56 0.63 -5.51 23.96
N ILE A 57 0.60 -4.52 23.05
CA ILE A 57 0.38 -4.71 21.63
C ILE A 57 1.71 -4.68 20.89
N ASN A 58 2.55 -3.68 21.19
CA ASN A 58 3.89 -3.56 20.64
C ASN A 58 4.82 -2.84 21.64
N PRO A 59 5.63 -3.58 22.40
CA PRO A 59 6.59 -2.99 23.34
C PRO A 59 7.72 -2.22 22.63
N ASP A 60 7.92 -2.46 21.33
CA ASP A 60 8.91 -1.78 20.48
C ASP A 60 8.26 -0.72 19.55
N SER A 61 7.13 -0.14 19.96
CA SER A 61 6.39 0.83 19.13
C SER A 61 7.22 2.03 18.68
N GLN A 62 8.26 2.41 19.43
CA GLN A 62 9.21 3.47 19.06
C GLN A 62 10.37 2.98 18.19
N GLY A 63 10.49 1.68 17.95
CA GLY A 63 11.58 1.05 17.20
C GLY A 63 11.17 0.51 15.83
N THR A 64 9.92 0.08 15.63
CA THR A 64 9.51 -0.65 14.43
C THR A 64 9.66 0.17 13.14
N LEU A 65 9.26 1.45 13.11
CA LEU A 65 9.47 2.32 11.96
C LEU A 65 10.98 2.50 11.65
N LYS A 66 11.80 2.72 12.68
CA LYS A 66 13.24 2.87 12.53
C LYS A 66 13.89 1.60 11.98
N LYS A 67 13.42 0.42 12.44
CA LYS A 67 13.85 -0.88 11.91
C LYS A 67 13.44 -1.07 10.44
N ALA A 68 12.23 -0.68 10.07
CA ALA A 68 11.78 -0.73 8.69
C ALA A 68 12.64 0.16 7.77
N VAL A 69 12.93 1.40 8.18
CA VAL A 69 13.83 2.32 7.47
C VAL A 69 15.24 1.72 7.33
N ALA A 70 15.78 1.14 8.42
CA ALA A 70 17.08 0.49 8.38
C ALA A 70 17.11 -0.73 7.45
N ALA A 71 16.04 -1.55 7.45
CA ALA A 71 15.91 -2.71 6.58
C ALA A 71 15.84 -2.31 5.09
N VAL A 72 15.06 -1.27 4.76
CA VAL A 72 15.02 -0.72 3.39
C VAL A 72 16.39 -0.22 2.96
N ASN A 73 17.11 0.47 3.85
CA ASN A 73 18.46 0.96 3.59
C ASN A 73 19.51 -0.15 3.43
N ALA A 74 19.25 -1.33 3.97
CA ALA A 74 20.11 -2.50 3.89
C ALA A 74 19.85 -3.39 2.65
N LEU A 75 18.81 -3.10 1.85
CA LEU A 75 18.56 -3.84 0.61
C LEU A 75 19.76 -3.72 -0.34
N ASP A 76 20.21 -4.83 -0.92
CA ASP A 76 21.35 -4.90 -1.84
C ASP A 76 21.21 -3.95 -3.02
N LYS A 77 20.02 -3.88 -3.60
CA LYS A 77 19.66 -2.89 -4.60
C LYS A 77 18.63 -1.95 -4.00
N GLN A 78 18.90 -0.65 -4.04
CA GLN A 78 17.94 0.32 -3.52
C GLN A 78 16.71 0.43 -4.43
N PRO A 79 15.48 0.55 -3.86
CA PRO A 79 14.27 0.78 -4.64
C PRO A 79 14.32 2.14 -5.34
N GLU A 80 13.58 2.29 -6.43
CA GLU A 80 13.54 3.57 -7.15
C GLU A 80 12.76 4.64 -6.40
N PHE A 81 11.76 4.21 -5.61
CA PHE A 81 11.05 5.06 -4.65
C PHE A 81 10.46 4.22 -3.51
N VAL A 82 10.02 4.90 -2.48
CA VAL A 82 9.26 4.32 -1.37
C VAL A 82 7.90 4.97 -1.34
N VAL A 83 6.85 4.21 -1.09
CA VAL A 83 5.50 4.72 -0.84
C VAL A 83 5.01 4.29 0.54
N PHE A 84 4.40 5.22 1.27
CA PHE A 84 3.68 4.96 2.50
C PHE A 84 2.18 5.06 2.22
N THR A 85 1.46 3.96 2.47
CA THR A 85 0.02 3.85 2.15
C THR A 85 -0.88 4.14 3.35
N GLY A 86 -0.58 5.23 4.07
CA GLY A 86 -1.42 5.80 5.11
C GLY A 86 -1.14 5.29 6.53
N ASP A 87 -1.83 5.89 7.48
CA ASP A 87 -1.66 5.71 8.93
C ASP A 87 -0.19 5.86 9.34
N LEU A 88 0.39 6.98 8.89
CA LEU A 88 1.78 7.35 9.16
C LEU A 88 1.99 7.58 10.65
N THR A 89 1.03 8.27 11.28
CA THR A 89 1.04 8.66 12.68
C THR A 89 -0.20 8.15 13.42
N GLN A 90 -0.09 8.00 14.73
CA GLN A 90 -1.22 7.64 15.58
C GLN A 90 -2.11 8.83 15.84
N THR A 91 -3.44 8.64 15.77
CA THR A 91 -4.46 9.67 16.05
C THR A 91 -4.27 10.30 17.43
N THR A 92 -4.50 11.61 17.52
CA THR A 92 -4.63 12.37 18.75
C THR A 92 -5.49 13.62 18.52
N ASP A 93 -6.32 13.97 19.50
CA ASP A 93 -7.11 15.20 19.48
C ASP A 93 -6.26 16.45 19.73
N ASP A 94 -5.10 16.30 20.36
CA ASP A 94 -4.15 17.38 20.60
C ASP A 94 -3.48 17.80 19.28
N ARG A 95 -3.83 19.00 18.81
CA ARG A 95 -3.33 19.56 17.54
C ARG A 95 -1.81 19.73 17.51
N LYS A 96 -1.20 20.05 18.67
CA LYS A 96 0.25 20.21 18.73
C LYS A 96 0.93 18.83 18.67
N VAL A 97 0.49 17.89 19.48
CA VAL A 97 1.03 16.51 19.50
C VAL A 97 0.87 15.86 18.12
N ARG A 98 -0.24 16.11 17.40
CA ARG A 98 -0.42 15.61 16.02
C ARG A 98 0.69 16.09 15.10
N ARG A 99 0.99 17.39 15.10
CA ARG A 99 2.05 17.98 14.28
C ARG A 99 3.45 17.54 14.71
N ASP A 100 3.69 17.43 16.00
CA ASP A 100 4.96 16.92 16.54
C ASP A 100 5.20 15.49 16.04
N ARG A 101 4.19 14.60 16.08
CA ARG A 101 4.30 13.23 15.54
C ARG A 101 4.59 13.21 14.03
N MET A 102 3.96 14.07 13.25
CA MET A 102 4.21 14.17 11.80
C MET A 102 5.63 14.67 11.52
N ALA A 103 6.13 15.63 12.28
CA ALA A 103 7.50 16.10 12.18
C ALA A 103 8.51 15.00 12.53
N GLU A 104 8.31 14.31 13.66
CA GLU A 104 9.16 13.19 14.09
C GLU A 104 9.15 12.03 13.07
N PHE A 105 7.98 11.69 12.53
CA PHE A 105 7.86 10.68 11.48
C PHE A 105 8.70 11.08 10.25
N ARG A 106 8.59 12.33 9.79
CA ARG A 106 9.38 12.84 8.67
C ARG A 106 10.88 12.76 8.94
N ASP A 107 11.32 13.11 10.15
CA ASP A 107 12.73 13.05 10.55
C ASP A 107 13.26 11.61 10.47
N ILE A 108 12.48 10.62 10.92
CA ILE A 108 12.86 9.21 10.82
C ILE A 108 12.92 8.78 9.36
N VAL A 109 11.91 9.11 8.57
CA VAL A 109 11.83 8.71 7.15
C VAL A 109 12.87 9.42 6.30
N SER A 110 13.33 10.63 6.69
CA SER A 110 14.42 11.33 6.01
C SER A 110 15.75 10.58 6.03
N GLN A 111 15.89 9.57 6.90
CA GLN A 111 17.06 8.69 6.97
C GLN A 111 17.09 7.60 5.87
N LEU A 112 16.02 7.47 5.06
CA LEU A 112 16.04 6.63 3.88
C LEU A 112 17.10 7.10 2.89
N LYS A 113 17.90 6.17 2.37
CA LYS A 113 18.87 6.43 1.28
C LYS A 113 18.15 6.75 -0.04
N VAL A 114 16.93 6.27 -0.20
CA VAL A 114 16.07 6.52 -1.36
C VAL A 114 15.56 7.97 -1.30
N ARG A 115 15.82 8.73 -2.36
CA ARG A 115 15.47 10.16 -2.39
C ARG A 115 13.99 10.43 -2.65
N THR A 116 13.33 9.54 -3.40
CA THR A 116 11.92 9.71 -3.75
C THR A 116 11.07 8.92 -2.78
N VAL A 117 10.33 9.65 -1.94
CA VAL A 117 9.34 9.08 -1.02
C VAL A 117 7.99 9.70 -1.33
N ARG A 118 6.96 8.87 -1.42
CA ARG A 118 5.58 9.25 -1.68
C ARG A 118 4.73 8.93 -0.46
N PHE A 119 3.83 9.81 -0.12
CA PHE A 119 2.96 9.67 1.03
C PHE A 119 1.51 9.75 0.60
N MET A 120 0.65 9.05 1.31
CA MET A 120 -0.79 9.26 1.29
C MET A 120 -1.31 9.22 2.73
N PRO A 121 -2.45 9.86 3.03
CA PRO A 121 -3.00 9.83 4.37
C PRO A 121 -3.69 8.49 4.67
N GLY A 122 -3.67 8.10 5.97
CA GLY A 122 -4.64 7.19 6.56
C GLY A 122 -5.61 7.95 7.45
N GLU A 123 -6.63 7.27 7.99
CA GLU A 123 -7.64 7.92 8.84
C GLU A 123 -7.03 8.48 10.14
N HIS A 124 -5.96 7.86 10.64
CA HIS A 124 -5.25 8.35 11.82
C HIS A 124 -4.51 9.68 11.55
N ASP A 125 -4.19 9.96 10.29
CA ASP A 125 -3.50 11.19 9.88
C ASP A 125 -4.47 12.33 9.56
N ALA A 126 -5.62 12.01 8.93
CA ALA A 126 -6.40 13.01 8.21
C ALA A 126 -7.88 13.15 8.62
N SER A 127 -8.48 12.15 9.32
CA SER A 127 -9.94 12.15 9.52
C SER A 127 -10.43 13.24 10.50
N LEU A 128 -9.60 13.68 11.46
CA LEU A 128 -10.01 14.64 12.50
C LEU A 128 -10.07 16.10 12.04
N ASP A 129 -9.29 16.46 11.02
CA ASP A 129 -9.18 17.84 10.52
C ASP A 129 -9.24 17.94 9.00
N ARG A 130 -9.80 16.90 8.34
CA ARG A 130 -9.88 16.78 6.89
C ARG A 130 -8.52 16.91 6.20
N GLY A 131 -7.48 16.43 6.88
CA GLY A 131 -6.11 16.42 6.38
C GLY A 131 -5.38 17.75 6.44
N GLU A 132 -5.87 18.75 7.21
CA GLU A 132 -5.19 20.05 7.36
C GLU A 132 -3.74 19.85 7.83
N ALA A 133 -3.55 19.17 8.97
CA ALA A 133 -2.21 18.90 9.49
C ALA A 133 -1.36 18.02 8.54
N TYR A 134 -1.97 17.00 7.93
CA TYR A 134 -1.27 16.16 6.97
C TYR A 134 -0.67 16.99 5.82
N GLN A 135 -1.46 17.89 5.23
CA GLN A 135 -1.02 18.71 4.08
C GLN A 135 0.15 19.65 4.43
N GLU A 136 0.23 20.13 5.67
CA GLU A 136 1.36 20.95 6.13
C GLU A 136 2.71 20.19 6.04
N PHE A 137 2.70 18.87 6.23
CA PHE A 137 3.92 18.05 6.30
C PHE A 137 4.18 17.23 5.06
N PHE A 138 3.15 16.76 4.36
CA PHE A 138 3.26 15.76 3.31
C PHE A 138 2.75 16.21 1.95
N GLY A 139 2.05 17.34 1.86
CA GLY A 139 1.49 17.87 0.62
C GLY A 139 0.08 17.36 0.32
N ASP A 140 -0.26 17.25 -0.94
CA ASP A 140 -1.61 16.96 -1.41
C ASP A 140 -2.14 15.62 -0.89
N LEU A 141 -3.45 15.57 -0.57
CA LEU A 141 -4.13 14.37 -0.12
C LEU A 141 -4.32 13.34 -1.23
N HIS A 142 -4.53 13.82 -2.47
CA HIS A 142 -4.62 13.00 -3.67
C HIS A 142 -3.84 13.64 -4.82
N TYR A 143 -3.21 12.83 -5.64
CA TYR A 143 -2.39 13.28 -6.76
C TYR A 143 -2.05 12.12 -7.70
N THR A 144 -1.46 12.42 -8.84
CA THR A 144 -0.90 11.42 -9.76
C THR A 144 0.60 11.63 -9.98
N PHE A 145 1.26 10.59 -10.43
CA PHE A 145 2.62 10.66 -10.95
C PHE A 145 2.87 9.51 -11.91
N ASP A 146 3.76 9.73 -12.87
CA ASP A 146 4.18 8.68 -13.79
C ASP A 146 5.57 8.17 -13.44
N HIS A 147 5.76 6.87 -13.57
CA HIS A 147 7.07 6.26 -13.40
C HIS A 147 7.26 5.09 -14.38
N LYS A 148 8.25 5.20 -15.28
CA LYS A 148 8.60 4.16 -16.26
C LYS A 148 7.39 3.56 -17.01
N GLY A 149 6.50 4.42 -17.47
CA GLY A 149 5.33 4.04 -18.27
C GLY A 149 4.18 3.41 -17.44
N ILE A 150 4.23 3.54 -16.14
CA ILE A 150 3.13 3.22 -15.23
C ILE A 150 2.56 4.53 -14.70
N HIS A 151 1.24 4.66 -14.78
CA HIS A 151 0.50 5.77 -14.22
C HIS A 151 0.09 5.43 -12.79
N PHE A 152 0.54 6.22 -11.81
CA PHE A 152 0.21 6.05 -10.40
C PHE A 152 -0.83 7.09 -10.00
N VAL A 153 -1.89 6.62 -9.37
CA VAL A 153 -2.98 7.45 -8.83
C VAL A 153 -3.03 7.25 -7.31
N VAL A 154 -2.85 8.31 -6.57
CA VAL A 154 -3.03 8.33 -5.11
C VAL A 154 -4.41 8.91 -4.82
N LEU A 155 -5.26 8.14 -4.14
CA LEU A 155 -6.62 8.55 -3.76
C LEU A 155 -6.73 8.74 -2.26
N ASP A 156 -7.27 9.87 -1.86
CA ASP A 156 -7.71 10.11 -0.48
C ASP A 156 -9.09 9.50 -0.27
N ASN A 157 -9.19 8.51 0.59
CA ASN A 157 -10.44 7.88 0.98
C ASN A 157 -10.64 7.86 2.51
N VAL A 158 -10.00 8.82 3.21
CA VAL A 158 -9.96 8.86 4.68
C VAL A 158 -10.14 10.25 5.29
N SER A 159 -9.82 11.33 4.59
CA SER A 159 -9.95 12.68 5.14
C SER A 159 -11.41 13.11 5.30
N ASP A 160 -12.31 12.58 4.47
CA ASP A 160 -13.73 12.69 4.73
C ASP A 160 -14.13 11.74 5.88
N PRO A 161 -14.78 12.27 6.94
CA PRO A 161 -15.16 11.46 8.10
C PRO A 161 -16.09 10.28 7.79
N THR A 162 -16.69 10.26 6.61
CA THR A 162 -17.52 9.14 6.13
C THR A 162 -16.71 8.05 5.43
N ALA A 163 -15.38 8.18 5.38
CA ALA A 163 -14.48 7.27 4.66
C ALA A 163 -14.85 7.13 3.18
N SER A 164 -15.05 8.26 2.51
CA SER A 164 -15.41 8.35 1.09
C SER A 164 -14.34 9.08 0.30
N VAL A 165 -14.19 8.74 -0.96
CA VAL A 165 -13.43 9.51 -1.95
C VAL A 165 -14.15 10.83 -2.26
N GLY A 166 -15.46 10.77 -2.35
CA GLY A 166 -16.33 11.90 -2.62
C GLY A 166 -16.45 12.25 -4.10
N GLU A 167 -17.53 12.96 -4.42
CA GLU A 167 -17.88 13.27 -5.81
C GLU A 167 -16.82 14.11 -6.53
N GLN A 168 -16.24 15.09 -5.85
CA GLN A 168 -15.24 15.98 -6.44
C GLN A 168 -13.98 15.20 -6.87
N GLN A 169 -13.46 14.34 -6.00
CA GLN A 169 -12.28 13.54 -6.32
C GLN A 169 -12.61 12.44 -7.33
N LEU A 170 -13.83 11.89 -7.31
CA LEU A 170 -14.26 10.93 -8.32
C LEU A 170 -14.29 11.56 -9.72
N HIS A 171 -14.80 12.79 -9.85
CA HIS A 171 -14.78 13.55 -11.11
C HIS A 171 -13.34 13.85 -11.55
N TRP A 172 -12.46 14.20 -10.61
CA TRP A 172 -11.04 14.41 -10.90
C TRP A 172 -10.40 13.11 -11.43
N LEU A 173 -10.64 11.96 -10.79
CA LEU A 173 -10.16 10.66 -11.24
C LEU A 173 -10.65 10.32 -12.65
N GLN A 174 -11.94 10.53 -12.92
CA GLN A 174 -12.53 10.30 -14.24
C GLN A 174 -11.90 11.19 -15.32
N ALA A 175 -11.62 12.46 -14.99
CA ALA A 175 -10.98 13.40 -15.92
C ALA A 175 -9.52 13.01 -16.19
N ASP A 176 -8.78 12.60 -15.20
CA ASP A 176 -7.40 12.13 -15.30
C ASP A 176 -7.32 10.87 -16.16
N LEU A 177 -8.09 9.85 -15.84
CA LEU A 177 -8.08 8.56 -16.53
C LEU A 177 -8.61 8.66 -17.98
N LYS A 178 -9.42 9.65 -18.30
CA LYS A 178 -9.87 9.91 -19.69
C LYS A 178 -8.71 10.24 -20.64
N ALA A 179 -7.62 10.80 -20.11
CA ALA A 179 -6.40 11.09 -20.87
C ALA A 179 -5.48 9.86 -21.01
N ILE A 180 -5.71 8.82 -20.21
CA ILE A 180 -4.89 7.60 -20.16
C ILE A 180 -5.42 6.57 -21.15
N LYS A 181 -4.52 5.94 -21.94
CA LYS A 181 -4.94 4.87 -22.85
C LYS A 181 -5.48 3.68 -22.08
N ASN A 182 -6.48 3.03 -22.65
CA ASN A 182 -7.18 1.89 -22.02
C ASN A 182 -6.25 0.70 -21.66
N ASP A 183 -5.16 0.52 -22.43
CA ASP A 183 -4.15 -0.52 -22.22
C ASP A 183 -2.94 -0.07 -21.41
N SER A 184 -2.92 1.17 -20.94
CA SER A 184 -1.88 1.67 -20.03
C SER A 184 -1.94 0.94 -18.71
N ARG A 185 -0.79 0.85 -18.05
CA ARG A 185 -0.69 0.29 -16.71
C ARG A 185 -0.99 1.37 -15.69
N ILE A 186 -1.91 1.06 -14.78
CA ILE A 186 -2.34 1.97 -13.73
C ILE A 186 -2.15 1.28 -12.38
N VAL A 187 -1.48 1.96 -11.46
CA VAL A 187 -1.40 1.57 -10.06
C VAL A 187 -2.16 2.59 -9.24
N VAL A 188 -3.19 2.16 -8.56
CA VAL A 188 -3.97 3.00 -7.64
C VAL A 188 -3.53 2.72 -6.22
N LEU A 189 -3.23 3.76 -5.47
CA LEU A 189 -2.87 3.71 -4.06
C LEU A 189 -4.05 4.25 -3.25
N THR A 190 -4.56 3.46 -2.32
CA THR A 190 -5.61 3.85 -1.37
C THR A 190 -5.20 3.44 0.03
N HIS A 191 -5.75 4.05 1.07
CA HIS A 191 -5.51 3.54 2.41
C HIS A 191 -6.50 2.42 2.75
N ARG A 192 -7.80 2.67 2.67
CA ARG A 192 -8.86 1.68 2.91
C ARG A 192 -9.16 0.88 1.64
N PRO A 193 -9.57 -0.40 1.74
CA PRO A 193 -10.00 -1.17 0.57
C PRO A 193 -11.19 -0.50 -0.13
N LEU A 194 -11.22 -0.61 -1.46
CA LEU A 194 -12.33 -0.10 -2.29
C LEU A 194 -13.54 -1.03 -2.30
N PHE A 195 -13.40 -2.25 -1.79
CA PHE A 195 -14.44 -3.27 -1.71
C PHE A 195 -14.74 -3.61 -0.25
N ASP A 196 -15.92 -4.18 -0.01
CA ASP A 196 -16.37 -4.52 1.32
C ASP A 196 -15.80 -5.88 1.77
N LEU A 197 -14.62 -5.84 2.42
CA LEU A 197 -13.92 -7.02 2.90
C LEU A 197 -14.55 -7.63 4.16
N ALA A 198 -15.00 -6.78 5.06
CA ALA A 198 -15.58 -7.18 6.34
C ALA A 198 -16.63 -6.15 6.78
N PRO A 199 -17.90 -6.31 6.35
CA PRO A 199 -18.98 -5.35 6.57
C PRO A 199 -19.13 -4.91 8.03
N ASP A 200 -19.03 -5.87 8.96
CA ASP A 200 -19.18 -5.61 10.40
C ASP A 200 -17.99 -4.84 11.01
N TRP A 201 -16.90 -4.68 10.27
CA TRP A 201 -15.68 -4.04 10.78
C TRP A 201 -15.46 -2.63 10.25
N ASP A 202 -16.33 -2.14 9.37
CA ASP A 202 -16.23 -0.82 8.75
C ASP A 202 -14.84 -0.54 8.13
N TRP A 203 -14.38 -1.49 7.32
CA TRP A 203 -13.08 -1.36 6.66
C TRP A 203 -13.13 -0.74 5.27
N ALA A 204 -14.28 -0.82 4.60
CA ALA A 204 -14.42 -0.39 3.22
C ALA A 204 -14.40 1.13 3.03
N THR A 205 -14.09 1.54 1.80
CA THR A 205 -14.40 2.87 1.28
C THR A 205 -15.88 2.91 0.93
N ARG A 206 -16.63 3.88 1.47
CA ARG A 206 -18.10 3.94 1.33
C ARG A 206 -18.56 3.99 -0.13
N ASP A 207 -17.89 4.80 -0.95
CA ASP A 207 -18.16 4.97 -2.38
C ASP A 207 -17.15 4.24 -3.27
N GLY A 208 -16.47 3.25 -2.72
CA GLY A 208 -15.44 2.47 -3.41
C GLY A 208 -15.96 1.77 -4.68
N ALA A 209 -17.23 1.37 -4.72
CA ALA A 209 -17.85 0.81 -5.91
C ALA A 209 -17.80 1.77 -7.12
N ALA A 210 -18.05 3.07 -6.91
CA ALA A 210 -17.99 4.07 -7.98
C ALA A 210 -16.54 4.28 -8.48
N VAL A 211 -15.55 4.17 -7.60
CA VAL A 211 -14.13 4.17 -7.98
C VAL A 211 -13.82 2.93 -8.81
N ILE A 212 -14.22 1.75 -8.36
CA ILE A 212 -14.02 0.48 -9.09
C ILE A 212 -14.67 0.56 -10.47
N ASP A 213 -15.90 1.04 -10.60
CA ASP A 213 -16.60 1.18 -11.88
C ASP A 213 -15.84 2.08 -12.86
N THR A 214 -15.23 3.15 -12.35
CA THR A 214 -14.37 4.04 -13.15
C THR A 214 -13.11 3.31 -13.60
N LEU A 215 -12.45 2.56 -12.73
CA LEU A 215 -11.24 1.81 -13.01
C LEU A 215 -11.47 0.61 -13.95
N MET A 216 -12.65 0.00 -13.91
CA MET A 216 -13.04 -1.15 -14.76
C MET A 216 -12.98 -0.86 -16.25
N GLN A 217 -12.94 0.41 -16.66
CA GLN A 217 -12.79 0.83 -18.06
C GLN A 217 -11.35 0.63 -18.57
N HIS A 218 -10.36 0.41 -17.70
CA HIS A 218 -8.95 0.21 -18.01
C HIS A 218 -8.53 -1.23 -17.77
N ARG A 219 -7.75 -1.81 -18.69
CA ARG A 219 -7.44 -3.25 -18.70
C ARG A 219 -6.38 -3.70 -17.69
N ASN A 220 -5.46 -2.80 -17.31
CA ASN A 220 -4.27 -3.13 -16.53
C ASN A 220 -4.22 -2.28 -15.26
N VAL A 221 -5.11 -2.57 -14.32
CA VAL A 221 -5.22 -1.84 -13.05
C VAL A 221 -4.84 -2.73 -11.89
N THR A 222 -4.03 -2.20 -10.99
CA THR A 222 -3.69 -2.81 -9.71
C THR A 222 -3.90 -1.79 -8.60
N VAL A 223 -4.55 -2.20 -7.51
CA VAL A 223 -4.77 -1.37 -6.32
C VAL A 223 -3.87 -1.88 -5.19
N LEU A 224 -3.09 -0.99 -4.60
CA LEU A 224 -2.28 -1.26 -3.41
C LEU A 224 -2.87 -0.46 -2.24
N TYR A 225 -3.07 -1.11 -1.10
CA TYR A 225 -3.71 -0.47 0.05
C TYR A 225 -3.12 -0.94 1.38
N GLY A 226 -3.49 -0.30 2.48
CA GLY A 226 -3.09 -0.60 3.85
C GLY A 226 -4.28 -0.94 4.75
N HIS A 227 -4.41 -0.24 5.89
CA HIS A 227 -5.56 -0.22 6.79
C HIS A 227 -5.89 -1.54 7.51
N ILE A 228 -5.84 -2.67 6.82
CA ILE A 228 -6.24 -3.96 7.39
C ILE A 228 -5.10 -4.69 8.11
N HIS A 229 -3.88 -4.12 8.07
CA HIS A 229 -2.68 -4.62 8.75
C HIS A 229 -2.31 -6.07 8.42
N GLN A 230 -2.65 -6.52 7.20
CA GLN A 230 -2.42 -7.89 6.75
C GLN A 230 -2.01 -7.92 5.29
N GLU A 231 -1.25 -8.94 4.92
CA GLU A 231 -1.15 -9.34 3.53
C GLU A 231 -2.49 -9.95 3.09
N HIS A 232 -3.12 -9.34 2.10
CA HIS A 232 -4.38 -9.81 1.56
C HIS A 232 -4.44 -9.53 0.07
N HIS A 233 -5.00 -10.48 -0.68
CA HIS A 233 -5.13 -10.40 -2.13
C HIS A 233 -6.58 -10.65 -2.53
N HIS A 234 -7.13 -9.75 -3.35
CA HIS A 234 -8.51 -9.83 -3.81
C HIS A 234 -8.60 -9.44 -5.29
N MET A 235 -9.58 -9.97 -6.01
CA MET A 235 -9.88 -9.60 -7.39
C MET A 235 -11.31 -9.07 -7.51
N THR A 236 -11.46 -7.87 -8.06
CA THR A 236 -12.75 -7.37 -8.51
C THR A 236 -12.74 -7.32 -10.03
N GLY A 237 -13.38 -8.30 -10.68
CA GLY A 237 -13.23 -8.48 -12.12
C GLY A 237 -11.76 -8.75 -12.50
N HIS A 238 -11.16 -7.86 -13.29
CA HIS A 238 -9.75 -7.94 -13.67
C HIS A 238 -8.83 -7.04 -12.83
N ILE A 239 -9.37 -6.28 -11.90
CA ILE A 239 -8.61 -5.40 -11.00
C ILE A 239 -8.07 -6.23 -9.84
N ALA A 240 -6.76 -6.24 -9.68
CA ALA A 240 -6.09 -6.88 -8.55
C ALA A 240 -5.94 -5.89 -7.40
N HIS A 241 -6.29 -6.31 -6.18
CA HIS A 241 -6.15 -5.52 -4.96
C HIS A 241 -5.20 -6.23 -3.99
N HIS A 242 -4.22 -5.51 -3.44
CA HIS A 242 -3.20 -6.07 -2.55
C HIS A 242 -3.00 -5.18 -1.33
N ALA A 243 -3.33 -5.71 -0.15
CA ALA A 243 -3.08 -5.04 1.12
C ALA A 243 -1.66 -5.32 1.63
N ALA A 244 -1.06 -4.32 2.26
CA ALA A 244 0.21 -4.41 2.96
C ALA A 244 0.01 -4.73 4.45
N LYS A 245 1.01 -5.40 5.04
CA LYS A 245 1.15 -5.52 6.49
C LYS A 245 1.44 -4.16 7.13
N SER A 246 1.01 -4.01 8.36
CA SER A 246 1.44 -2.90 9.22
C SER A 246 2.87 -3.11 9.70
N THR A 247 3.57 -2.03 10.00
CA THR A 247 4.82 -2.09 10.74
C THR A 247 4.63 -1.99 12.27
N MET A 248 3.39 -1.74 12.73
CA MET A 248 3.12 -1.44 14.13
C MET A 248 2.42 -2.57 14.90
N TRP A 249 1.31 -3.09 14.39
CA TRP A 249 0.60 -4.26 14.93
C TRP A 249 -0.15 -5.01 13.84
N ALA A 250 -0.43 -6.29 14.09
CA ALA A 250 -1.28 -7.09 13.23
C ALA A 250 -2.74 -7.05 13.71
N LEU A 251 -3.67 -7.28 12.79
CA LEU A 251 -5.09 -7.50 13.05
C LEU A 251 -5.46 -8.95 12.71
N PRO A 252 -6.52 -9.52 13.30
CA PRO A 252 -6.99 -10.85 12.96
C PRO A 252 -7.56 -10.91 11.55
N GLU A 253 -7.61 -12.10 10.99
CA GLU A 253 -8.23 -12.31 9.68
C GLU A 253 -9.70 -11.87 9.67
N PRO A 254 -10.20 -11.29 8.56
CA PRO A 254 -11.58 -10.85 8.44
C PRO A 254 -12.56 -11.97 8.79
N GLY A 255 -13.51 -11.67 9.67
CA GLY A 255 -14.53 -12.63 10.09
C GLY A 255 -14.07 -13.73 11.08
N SER A 256 -12.77 -13.80 11.43
CA SER A 256 -12.27 -14.80 12.39
C SER A 256 -12.68 -14.51 13.82
N VAL A 257 -13.01 -13.28 14.15
CA VAL A 257 -13.51 -12.83 15.45
C VAL A 257 -14.65 -11.82 15.26
N PRO A 258 -15.57 -11.68 16.27
CA PRO A 258 -16.73 -10.80 16.13
C PRO A 258 -16.39 -9.31 15.98
N LYS A 259 -15.26 -8.88 16.54
CA LYS A 259 -14.78 -7.49 16.46
C LYS A 259 -13.30 -7.46 16.18
N LYS A 260 -12.88 -6.55 15.29
CA LYS A 260 -11.44 -6.29 15.07
C LYS A 260 -10.80 -5.78 16.36
N ALA A 261 -9.66 -6.36 16.71
CA ALA A 261 -8.84 -5.94 17.84
C ALA A 261 -7.37 -6.18 17.49
N GLN A 262 -6.50 -5.32 18.00
CA GLN A 262 -5.06 -5.50 17.85
C GLN A 262 -4.62 -6.83 18.43
N ILE A 263 -3.79 -7.58 17.71
CA ILE A 263 -3.23 -8.83 18.21
C ILE A 263 -2.17 -8.50 19.27
N PRO A 264 -2.28 -9.07 20.49
CA PRO A 264 -1.30 -8.83 21.55
C PRO A 264 0.10 -9.33 21.16
N TRP A 265 1.11 -8.65 21.67
CA TRP A 265 2.51 -9.02 21.48
C TRP A 265 2.80 -10.43 22.00
N ASN A 266 3.48 -11.22 21.17
CA ASN A 266 3.97 -12.53 21.56
C ASN A 266 5.52 -12.50 21.61
N PRO A 267 6.13 -12.60 22.82
CA PRO A 267 7.60 -12.59 22.94
C PRO A 267 8.29 -13.81 22.31
N ALA A 268 7.57 -14.91 22.09
CA ALA A 268 8.11 -16.08 21.37
C ALA A 268 8.19 -15.88 19.85
N GLU A 269 7.37 -14.99 19.32
CA GLU A 269 7.32 -14.64 17.88
C GLU A 269 7.26 -13.11 17.72
N PRO A 270 8.31 -12.38 18.14
CA PRO A 270 8.33 -10.93 18.08
C PRO A 270 8.23 -10.49 16.62
N TYR A 271 7.46 -9.42 16.38
CA TYR A 271 7.19 -8.84 15.04
C TYR A 271 6.41 -9.76 14.08
N LYS A 272 5.83 -10.88 14.55
CA LYS A 272 4.98 -11.72 13.71
C LYS A 272 3.82 -10.92 13.13
N GLY A 273 3.63 -11.03 11.81
CA GLY A 273 2.60 -10.29 11.09
C GLY A 273 2.95 -8.83 10.77
N LEU A 274 4.11 -8.33 11.24
CA LEU A 274 4.62 -7.00 10.91
C LEU A 274 5.58 -7.06 9.72
N GLY A 275 5.46 -6.10 8.79
CA GLY A 275 6.30 -6.13 7.61
C GLY A 275 6.14 -4.93 6.70
N PHE A 276 6.93 -4.96 5.64
CA PHE A 276 6.85 -4.11 4.46
C PHE A 276 7.08 -4.98 3.23
N ARG A 277 6.88 -4.44 2.03
CA ARG A 277 7.05 -5.25 0.82
C ARG A 277 7.81 -4.54 -0.28
N ASN A 278 8.46 -5.33 -1.11
CA ASN A 278 8.92 -4.92 -2.44
C ASN A 278 7.81 -5.19 -3.45
N VAL A 279 7.60 -4.24 -4.34
CA VAL A 279 6.69 -4.38 -5.48
C VAL A 279 7.54 -4.20 -6.74
N GLU A 280 7.87 -5.30 -7.39
CA GLU A 280 8.64 -5.31 -8.64
C GLU A 280 7.68 -5.25 -9.82
N ALA A 281 7.86 -4.25 -10.67
CA ALA A 281 7.12 -4.08 -11.91
C ALA A 281 7.82 -4.84 -13.04
N GLU A 282 7.27 -5.98 -13.43
CA GLU A 282 7.72 -6.73 -14.60
C GLU A 282 7.16 -6.09 -15.88
N VAL A 283 7.86 -5.09 -16.41
CA VAL A 283 7.36 -4.29 -17.55
C VAL A 283 7.04 -5.14 -18.78
N ALA A 284 7.80 -6.20 -19.02
CA ALA A 284 7.59 -7.10 -20.15
C ALA A 284 6.27 -7.89 -20.08
N ARG A 285 5.75 -8.18 -18.89
CA ARG A 285 4.60 -9.06 -18.66
C ARG A 285 3.36 -8.34 -18.15
N ALA A 286 3.43 -7.03 -17.91
CA ALA A 286 2.41 -6.23 -17.22
C ALA A 286 1.99 -6.83 -15.86
N THR A 287 2.95 -7.43 -15.14
CA THR A 287 2.74 -8.08 -13.85
C THR A 287 3.51 -7.38 -12.75
N TYR A 288 3.10 -7.62 -11.51
CA TYR A 288 3.82 -7.20 -10.31
C TYR A 288 4.21 -8.45 -9.51
N LYS A 289 5.48 -8.51 -9.12
CA LYS A 289 5.95 -9.47 -8.13
C LYS A 289 5.97 -8.76 -6.79
N ILE A 290 5.24 -9.30 -5.83
CA ILE A 290 5.17 -8.77 -4.47
C ILE A 290 5.94 -9.71 -3.55
N GLU A 291 6.87 -9.17 -2.78
CA GLU A 291 7.68 -9.91 -1.84
C GLU A 291 7.65 -9.22 -0.47
N GLU A 292 7.19 -9.96 0.55
CA GLU A 292 7.02 -9.46 1.92
C GLU A 292 8.31 -9.60 2.73
N PHE A 293 8.68 -8.55 3.48
CA PHE A 293 9.83 -8.50 4.37
C PHE A 293 9.38 -8.24 5.81
N PRO A 294 9.85 -9.03 6.78
CA PRO A 294 9.53 -8.80 8.19
C PRO A 294 10.29 -7.59 8.76
N VAL A 295 9.66 -6.82 9.63
CA VAL A 295 10.28 -5.66 10.29
C VAL A 295 11.47 -6.04 11.19
N GLY A 296 11.44 -7.21 11.83
CA GLY A 296 12.40 -7.57 12.89
C GLY A 296 13.65 -8.32 12.46
N LYS A 297 13.82 -8.63 11.19
CA LYS A 297 15.04 -9.30 10.68
C LYS A 297 15.84 -8.28 9.84
N ALA A 298 16.98 -7.85 10.35
CA ALA A 298 18.05 -7.37 9.47
C ALA A 298 18.44 -8.56 8.56
N GLN A 299 18.43 -8.33 7.25
CA GLN A 299 18.99 -9.29 6.29
C GLN A 299 20.48 -9.34 6.40
#